data_e1ff6b82abb2ca806db65167fbb473a4
#
_entry.id   e1ff6b82abb2ca806db65167fbb473a4
#
_cell.length_a   1.000
_cell.length_b   1.000
_cell.length_c   1.000
_cell.angle_alpha   90.00
_cell.angle_beta   90.00
_cell.angle_gamma   90.00
#
_symmetry.space_group_name_H-M   'P 1'
#
loop_
_entity.id
_entity.type
_entity.pdbx_description
1 polymer ?
#
loop_
_entity_poly.entity_id
_entity_poly.type
_entity_poly.pdbx_seq_one_letter_code
_entity_poly.pdbx_strand_id
1 'polypeptide(L)'
;MLEDFLSLSKSNQDLTPDQMQQAITWMLAGMVPEEEIGRLLLSLREKGESVSELVGAVRAMRMMMTPIRTTRVGLLDTCGTGGDGTKTFNISTATAIVAAAAGATVAKHGNRKITSATGSADVLSELGVKIDADRSVVEACLDELGICFCFAPLLHPAMKQVATVRRSLAVPTLFNYLGQIGRAHV
;
A
#
# COMPACT_ATOMS: atom_id res chain seq x y z
N MET A 1 -12.84 20.66 5.44
CA MET A 1 -12.07 19.91 6.44
C MET A 1 -10.57 19.92 6.12
N LEU A 2 -10.20 19.81 4.85
CA LEU A 2 -8.80 19.84 4.40
C LEU A 2 -8.31 21.22 3.94
N GLU A 3 -9.10 22.28 4.07
CA GLU A 3 -8.81 23.58 3.45
C GLU A 3 -7.51 24.23 3.97
N ASP A 4 -7.23 24.12 5.28
CA ASP A 4 -5.97 24.63 5.86
C ASP A 4 -4.75 23.90 5.28
N PHE A 5 -4.82 22.58 5.14
CA PHE A 5 -3.76 21.76 4.55
C PHE A 5 -3.58 22.05 3.05
N LEU A 6 -4.68 22.27 2.34
CA LEU A 6 -4.66 22.67 0.94
C LEU A 6 -4.02 24.05 0.78
N SER A 7 -4.31 25.00 1.67
CA SER A 7 -3.73 26.34 1.64
C SER A 7 -2.22 26.31 1.86
N LEU A 8 -1.73 25.52 2.82
CA LEU A 8 -0.30 25.30 3.04
C LEU A 8 0.37 24.73 1.78
N SER A 9 -0.16 23.64 1.23
CA SER A 9 0.38 23.00 0.04
C SER A 9 0.42 23.95 -1.16
N LYS A 10 -0.65 24.72 -1.41
CA LYS A 10 -0.70 25.71 -2.50
C LYS A 10 0.28 26.86 -2.30
N SER A 11 0.63 27.17 -1.06
CA SER A 11 1.67 28.16 -0.73
C SER A 11 3.09 27.57 -0.76
N ASN A 12 3.24 26.36 -1.33
CA ASN A 12 4.50 25.63 -1.40
C ASN A 12 5.13 25.36 -0.03
N GLN A 13 4.29 25.17 1.00
CA GLN A 13 4.70 24.83 2.35
C GLN A 13 4.41 23.33 2.61
N ASP A 14 5.36 22.67 3.25
CA ASP A 14 5.20 21.26 3.62
C ASP A 14 4.28 21.11 4.82
N LEU A 15 3.42 20.11 4.78
CA LEU A 15 2.69 19.68 5.95
C LEU A 15 3.62 18.94 6.92
N THR A 16 3.42 19.18 8.20
CA THR A 16 4.09 18.37 9.23
C THR A 16 3.61 16.92 9.17
N PRO A 17 4.36 15.95 9.73
CA PRO A 17 3.90 14.56 9.80
C PRO A 17 2.53 14.42 10.48
N ASP A 18 2.26 15.19 11.52
CA ASP A 18 0.99 15.11 12.26
C ASP A 18 -0.19 15.70 11.45
N GLN A 19 0.02 16.79 10.75
CA GLN A 19 -0.98 17.36 9.83
C GLN A 19 -1.31 16.39 8.69
N MET A 20 -0.30 15.81 8.08
CA MET A 20 -0.50 14.83 7.00
C MET A 20 -1.16 13.55 7.54
N GLN A 21 -0.74 13.05 8.70
CA GLN A 21 -1.38 11.90 9.34
C GLN A 21 -2.87 12.16 9.58
N GLN A 22 -3.22 13.35 10.06
CA GLN A 22 -4.61 13.76 10.30
C GLN A 22 -5.41 13.82 8.98
N ALA A 23 -4.86 14.47 7.94
CA ALA A 23 -5.50 14.57 6.63
C ALA A 23 -5.80 13.18 6.04
N ILE A 24 -4.81 12.30 6.01
CA ILE A 24 -4.96 10.94 5.49
C ILE A 24 -5.94 10.12 6.33
N THR A 25 -5.90 10.25 7.66
CA THR A 25 -6.86 9.57 8.54
C THR A 25 -8.30 9.97 8.21
N TRP A 26 -8.57 11.25 8.03
CA TRP A 26 -9.91 11.73 7.65
C TRP A 26 -10.36 11.22 6.27
N MET A 27 -9.46 11.21 5.30
CA MET A 27 -9.74 10.65 3.95
C MET A 27 -10.09 9.16 4.03
N LEU A 28 -9.28 8.39 4.74
CA LEU A 28 -9.45 6.93 4.86
C LEU A 28 -10.64 6.54 5.76
N ALA A 29 -11.07 7.43 6.66
CA ALA A 29 -12.29 7.26 7.43
C ALA A 29 -13.57 7.62 6.65
N GLY A 30 -13.45 8.13 5.41
CA GLY A 30 -14.59 8.57 4.59
C GLY A 30 -15.24 9.85 5.09
N MET A 31 -14.53 10.67 5.86
CA MET A 31 -15.04 11.91 6.45
C MET A 31 -14.92 13.11 5.51
N VAL A 32 -14.25 12.97 4.37
CA VAL A 32 -13.90 14.06 3.45
C VAL A 32 -14.56 13.81 2.09
N PRO A 33 -15.20 14.84 1.49
CA PRO A 33 -15.73 14.75 0.13
C PRO A 33 -14.63 14.42 -0.89
N GLU A 34 -14.97 13.63 -1.91
CA GLU A 34 -14.05 13.21 -2.97
C GLU A 34 -13.36 14.40 -3.66
N GLU A 35 -14.08 15.50 -3.87
CA GLU A 35 -13.54 16.73 -4.46
C GLU A 35 -12.40 17.34 -3.62
N GLU A 36 -12.58 17.44 -2.30
CA GLU A 36 -11.54 17.95 -1.40
C GLU A 36 -10.31 17.04 -1.37
N ILE A 37 -10.53 15.71 -1.39
CA ILE A 37 -9.45 14.73 -1.49
C ILE A 37 -8.66 14.96 -2.78
N GLY A 38 -9.35 15.06 -3.92
CA GLY A 38 -8.72 15.28 -5.22
C GLY A 38 -7.89 16.55 -5.26
N ARG A 39 -8.44 17.67 -4.76
CA ARG A 39 -7.76 18.97 -4.70
C ARG A 39 -6.46 18.89 -3.88
N LEU A 40 -6.49 18.27 -2.70
CA LEU A 40 -5.30 18.15 -1.87
C LEU A 40 -4.25 17.23 -2.51
N LEU A 41 -4.65 16.08 -3.05
CA LEU A 41 -3.72 15.14 -3.70
C LEU A 41 -3.02 15.79 -4.91
N LEU A 42 -3.73 16.57 -5.72
CA LEU A 42 -3.14 17.28 -6.86
C LEU A 42 -2.20 18.38 -6.39
N SER A 43 -2.58 19.16 -5.37
CA SER A 43 -1.74 20.22 -4.84
C SER A 43 -0.42 19.69 -4.23
N LEU A 44 -0.48 18.57 -3.47
CA LEU A 44 0.70 17.90 -2.95
C LEU A 44 1.62 17.43 -4.08
N ARG A 45 1.04 16.84 -5.12
CA ARG A 45 1.80 16.41 -6.30
C ARG A 45 2.46 17.58 -7.03
N GLU A 46 1.74 18.69 -7.23
CA GLU A 46 2.27 19.89 -7.91
C GLU A 46 3.43 20.52 -7.13
N LYS A 47 3.30 20.56 -5.81
CA LYS A 47 4.36 21.03 -4.91
C LYS A 47 5.55 20.06 -4.88
N GLY A 48 5.30 18.78 -5.02
CA GLY A 48 6.20 17.69 -4.72
C GLY A 48 6.09 17.26 -3.25
N GLU A 49 5.78 15.99 -3.01
CA GLU A 49 5.60 15.45 -1.66
C GLU A 49 6.93 15.42 -0.90
N SER A 50 6.94 15.96 0.30
CA SER A 50 8.11 15.94 1.18
C SER A 50 8.21 14.64 2.00
N VAL A 51 9.39 14.37 2.55
CA VAL A 51 9.60 13.21 3.44
C VAL A 51 8.71 13.28 4.67
N SER A 52 8.50 14.49 5.24
CA SER A 52 7.62 14.68 6.40
C SER A 52 6.17 14.29 6.10
N GLU A 53 5.68 14.66 4.92
CA GLU A 53 4.35 14.30 4.44
C GLU A 53 4.21 12.79 4.19
N LEU A 54 5.20 12.17 3.58
CA LEU A 54 5.21 10.72 3.39
C LEU A 54 5.21 9.97 4.73
N VAL A 55 5.99 10.43 5.71
CA VAL A 55 6.00 9.85 7.06
C VAL A 55 4.62 9.93 7.71
N GLY A 56 3.97 11.09 7.66
CA GLY A 56 2.62 11.28 8.21
C GLY A 56 1.59 10.36 7.54
N ALA A 57 1.64 10.27 6.23
CA ALA A 57 0.75 9.40 5.46
C ALA A 57 0.96 7.90 5.77
N VAL A 58 2.22 7.45 5.90
CA VAL A 58 2.54 6.08 6.33
C VAL A 58 1.99 5.79 7.73
N ARG A 59 2.13 6.72 8.68
CA ARG A 59 1.59 6.57 10.04
C ARG A 59 0.07 6.35 10.02
N ALA A 60 -0.67 7.17 9.26
CA ALA A 60 -2.12 7.02 9.11
C ALA A 60 -2.50 5.67 8.51
N MET A 61 -1.84 5.24 7.44
CA MET A 61 -2.11 3.95 6.82
C MET A 61 -1.84 2.78 7.75
N ARG A 62 -0.74 2.82 8.50
CA ARG A 62 -0.40 1.77 9.49
C ARG A 62 -1.39 1.70 10.64
N MET A 63 -1.93 2.82 11.09
CA MET A 63 -2.96 2.86 12.13
C MET A 63 -4.28 2.21 11.67
N MET A 64 -4.60 2.29 10.39
CA MET A 64 -5.88 1.83 9.82
C MET A 64 -5.78 0.49 9.11
N MET A 65 -4.60 -0.12 9.07
CA MET A 65 -4.43 -1.43 8.44
C MET A 65 -4.92 -2.56 9.36
N THR A 66 -5.20 -3.71 8.75
CA THR A 66 -5.39 -4.98 9.42
C THR A 66 -4.03 -5.68 9.57
N PRO A 67 -3.43 -5.75 10.77
CA PRO A 67 -2.11 -6.34 10.94
C PRO A 67 -2.16 -7.87 10.78
N ILE A 68 -1.11 -8.47 10.25
CA ILE A 68 -0.84 -9.90 10.27
C ILE A 68 -0.05 -10.21 11.54
N ARG A 69 -0.48 -11.23 12.29
CA ARG A 69 0.19 -11.68 13.52
C ARG A 69 1.00 -12.93 13.23
N THR A 70 2.21 -12.99 13.76
CA THR A 70 3.09 -14.16 13.63
C THR A 70 4.07 -14.21 14.80
N THR A 71 4.51 -15.41 15.12
CA THR A 71 5.63 -15.63 16.06
C THR A 71 6.98 -15.65 15.39
N ARG A 72 7.01 -15.66 14.05
CA ARG A 72 8.25 -15.68 13.28
C ARG A 72 8.93 -14.32 13.29
N VAL A 73 10.25 -14.34 13.19
CA VAL A 73 11.12 -13.16 13.15
C VAL A 73 11.89 -13.12 11.82
N GLY A 74 12.46 -11.96 11.49
CA GLY A 74 13.26 -11.82 10.28
C GLY A 74 12.45 -11.91 8.99
N LEU A 75 11.26 -11.34 9.00
CA LEU A 75 10.32 -11.38 7.87
C LEU A 75 10.87 -10.64 6.67
N LEU A 76 10.73 -11.26 5.50
CA LEU A 76 11.10 -10.70 4.20
C LEU A 76 9.84 -10.38 3.39
N ASP A 77 9.76 -9.18 2.84
CA ASP A 77 8.85 -8.85 1.74
C ASP A 77 9.66 -8.62 0.46
N THR A 78 9.30 -9.32 -0.59
CA THR A 78 9.95 -9.22 -1.91
C THR A 78 9.25 -8.23 -2.84
N CYS A 79 8.39 -7.37 -2.32
CA CYS A 79 7.60 -6.49 -3.15
C CYS A 79 8.48 -5.45 -3.85
N GLY A 80 8.42 -5.44 -5.18
CA GLY A 80 9.07 -4.43 -6.00
C GLY A 80 8.29 -3.11 -6.04
N THR A 81 8.92 -2.06 -6.53
CA THR A 81 8.33 -0.73 -6.66
C THR A 81 7.20 -0.70 -7.68
N GLY A 82 7.22 -1.57 -8.68
CA GLY A 82 6.26 -1.59 -9.79
C GLY A 82 6.40 -0.40 -10.73
N GLY A 83 5.73 -0.46 -11.86
CA GLY A 83 5.65 0.69 -12.76
C GLY A 83 6.93 1.04 -13.54
N ASP A 84 7.94 0.18 -13.51
CA ASP A 84 9.22 0.37 -14.20
C ASP A 84 9.16 0.15 -15.73
N GLY A 85 8.00 -0.30 -16.23
CA GLY A 85 7.77 -0.51 -17.66
C GLY A 85 8.57 -1.65 -18.30
N THR A 86 9.32 -2.43 -17.52
CA THR A 86 10.25 -3.45 -18.05
C THR A 86 9.55 -4.66 -18.66
N LYS A 87 8.25 -4.83 -18.44
CA LYS A 87 7.42 -5.95 -18.96
C LYS A 87 8.01 -7.35 -18.73
N THR A 88 8.80 -7.50 -17.68
CA THR A 88 9.36 -8.80 -17.27
C THR A 88 8.26 -9.69 -16.67
N PHE A 89 8.56 -10.99 -16.47
CA PHE A 89 7.72 -11.83 -15.64
C PHE A 89 7.69 -11.32 -14.18
N ASN A 90 6.77 -11.85 -13.36
CA ASN A 90 6.59 -11.39 -11.98
C ASN A 90 7.76 -11.83 -11.08
N ILE A 91 8.91 -11.14 -11.20
CA ILE A 91 10.16 -11.44 -10.51
C ILE A 91 9.93 -11.49 -9.00
N SER A 92 9.17 -10.53 -8.45
CA SER A 92 8.95 -10.45 -7.00
C SER A 92 8.18 -11.67 -6.46
N THR A 93 7.27 -12.26 -7.24
CA THR A 93 6.56 -13.48 -6.84
C THR A 93 7.47 -14.69 -6.93
N ALA A 94 8.25 -14.83 -7.99
CA ALA A 94 9.23 -15.90 -8.13
C ALA A 94 10.28 -15.84 -7.00
N THR A 95 10.80 -14.64 -6.71
CA THR A 95 11.77 -14.44 -5.61
C THR A 95 11.17 -14.84 -4.25
N ALA A 96 9.89 -14.51 -3.98
CA ALA A 96 9.21 -14.92 -2.75
C ALA A 96 9.22 -16.43 -2.55
N ILE A 97 8.86 -17.17 -3.60
CA ILE A 97 8.80 -18.64 -3.56
C ILE A 97 10.20 -19.24 -3.38
N VAL A 98 11.19 -18.75 -4.14
CA VAL A 98 12.57 -19.24 -4.05
C VAL A 98 13.18 -18.92 -2.69
N ALA A 99 12.98 -17.70 -2.17
CA ALA A 99 13.49 -17.30 -0.86
C ALA A 99 12.87 -18.15 0.27
N ALA A 100 11.57 -18.41 0.22
CA ALA A 100 10.92 -19.28 1.18
C ALA A 100 11.44 -20.74 1.09
N ALA A 101 11.63 -21.26 -0.12
CA ALA A 101 12.22 -22.58 -0.33
C ALA A 101 13.67 -22.67 0.18
N ALA A 102 14.39 -21.55 0.20
CA ALA A 102 15.72 -21.43 0.78
C ALA A 102 15.73 -21.21 2.30
N GLY A 103 14.56 -21.22 2.96
CA GLY A 103 14.43 -21.10 4.42
C GLY A 103 14.15 -19.70 4.97
N ALA A 104 13.98 -18.70 4.11
CA ALA A 104 13.55 -17.36 4.57
C ALA A 104 12.06 -17.38 4.97
N THR A 105 11.69 -16.59 5.98
CA THR A 105 10.29 -16.36 6.30
C THR A 105 9.77 -15.19 5.46
N VAL A 106 8.79 -15.44 4.59
CA VAL A 106 8.33 -14.48 3.58
C VAL A 106 6.88 -14.07 3.81
N ALA A 107 6.67 -12.81 4.15
CA ALA A 107 5.34 -12.18 4.16
C ALA A 107 5.19 -11.29 2.90
N LYS A 108 4.80 -11.93 1.79
CA LYS A 108 4.75 -11.24 0.50
C LYS A 108 3.52 -10.36 0.37
N HIS A 109 3.71 -9.06 0.37
CA HIS A 109 2.66 -8.12 0.02
C HIS A 109 2.46 -8.03 -1.51
N GLY A 110 1.21 -7.92 -1.93
CA GLY A 110 0.92 -7.79 -3.36
C GLY A 110 -0.52 -7.40 -3.67
N ASN A 111 -0.75 -7.11 -4.95
CA ASN A 111 -2.05 -6.69 -5.45
C ASN A 111 -2.29 -7.28 -6.86
N ARG A 112 -3.53 -7.13 -7.36
CA ARG A 112 -3.83 -7.33 -8.79
C ARG A 112 -3.13 -6.28 -9.63
N LYS A 113 -3.05 -6.50 -10.93
CA LYS A 113 -2.44 -5.55 -11.88
C LYS A 113 -3.09 -4.17 -11.78
N ILE A 114 -2.26 -3.13 -11.84
CA ILE A 114 -2.71 -1.74 -12.00
C ILE A 114 -2.17 -1.18 -13.31
N THR A 115 -0.86 -1.25 -13.51
CA THR A 115 -0.16 -0.72 -14.69
C THR A 115 0.69 -1.75 -15.43
N SER A 116 1.07 -2.85 -14.78
CA SER A 116 1.85 -3.94 -15.35
C SER A 116 0.98 -4.92 -16.16
N ALA A 117 1.59 -5.82 -16.93
CA ALA A 117 0.89 -6.88 -17.66
C ALA A 117 0.15 -7.82 -16.70
N THR A 118 0.76 -8.16 -15.55
CA THR A 118 0.18 -9.03 -14.51
C THR A 118 0.58 -8.52 -13.11
N GLY A 119 -0.34 -8.58 -12.14
CA GLY A 119 -0.04 -8.39 -10.72
C GLY A 119 0.38 -9.68 -10.03
N SER A 120 0.97 -9.58 -8.85
CA SER A 120 1.35 -10.76 -8.05
C SER A 120 0.14 -11.62 -7.65
N ALA A 121 -0.99 -10.96 -7.34
CA ALA A 121 -2.23 -11.65 -7.03
C ALA A 121 -2.79 -12.42 -8.24
N ASP A 122 -2.65 -11.87 -9.45
CA ASP A 122 -3.13 -12.53 -10.67
C ASP A 122 -2.33 -13.82 -10.92
N VAL A 123 -0.99 -13.77 -10.82
CA VAL A 123 -0.12 -14.93 -10.99
C VAL A 123 -0.40 -16.01 -9.94
N LEU A 124 -0.52 -15.62 -8.67
CA LEU A 124 -0.78 -16.58 -7.59
C LEU A 124 -2.17 -17.22 -7.72
N SER A 125 -3.17 -16.48 -8.16
CA SER A 125 -4.52 -16.99 -8.44
C SER A 125 -4.51 -18.03 -9.56
N GLU A 126 -3.77 -17.77 -10.65
CA GLU A 126 -3.59 -18.76 -11.75
C GLU A 126 -2.83 -20.03 -11.31
N LEU A 127 -1.95 -19.91 -10.31
CA LEU A 127 -1.27 -21.03 -9.68
C LEU A 127 -2.15 -21.78 -8.66
N GLY A 128 -3.42 -21.38 -8.48
CA GLY A 128 -4.36 -22.03 -7.57
C GLY A 128 -4.28 -21.55 -6.12
N VAL A 129 -3.52 -20.50 -5.82
CA VAL A 129 -3.45 -19.92 -4.48
C VAL A 129 -4.71 -19.07 -4.22
N LYS A 130 -5.39 -19.32 -3.10
CA LYS A 130 -6.53 -18.53 -2.64
C LYS A 130 -6.01 -17.18 -2.08
N ILE A 131 -5.92 -16.17 -2.93
CA ILE A 131 -5.36 -14.85 -2.61
C ILE A 131 -6.19 -14.04 -1.61
N ASP A 132 -7.48 -14.32 -1.52
CA ASP A 132 -8.47 -13.67 -0.65
C ASP A 132 -8.84 -14.52 0.58
N ALA A 133 -7.90 -15.35 1.03
CA ALA A 133 -8.06 -16.15 2.21
C ALA A 133 -8.23 -15.27 3.47
N ASP A 134 -8.97 -15.79 4.46
CA ASP A 134 -9.14 -15.14 5.75
C ASP A 134 -7.79 -14.90 6.44
N ARG A 135 -7.70 -13.84 7.25
CA ARG A 135 -6.47 -13.48 7.96
C ARG A 135 -5.88 -14.66 8.75
N SER A 136 -6.70 -15.43 9.43
CA SER A 136 -6.25 -16.60 10.19
C SER A 136 -5.54 -17.65 9.35
N VAL A 137 -5.99 -17.85 8.10
CA VAL A 137 -5.34 -18.74 7.15
C VAL A 137 -4.01 -18.18 6.68
N VAL A 138 -3.94 -16.87 6.42
CA VAL A 138 -2.70 -16.18 6.04
C VAL A 138 -1.66 -16.27 7.16
N GLU A 139 -2.09 -16.04 8.42
CA GLU A 139 -1.25 -16.16 9.62
C GLU A 139 -0.74 -17.61 9.80
N ALA A 140 -1.63 -18.60 9.66
CA ALA A 140 -1.25 -20.02 9.73
C ALA A 140 -0.24 -20.41 8.63
N CYS A 141 -0.46 -19.97 7.39
CA CYS A 141 0.51 -20.19 6.31
C CYS A 141 1.89 -19.60 6.65
N LEU A 142 1.93 -18.40 7.22
CA LEU A 142 3.19 -17.79 7.61
C LEU A 142 3.89 -18.55 8.73
N ASP A 143 3.15 -18.99 9.75
CA ASP A 143 3.71 -19.69 10.90
C ASP A 143 4.10 -21.15 10.58
N GLU A 144 3.31 -21.86 9.78
CA GLU A 144 3.54 -23.26 9.48
C GLU A 144 4.48 -23.46 8.28
N LEU A 145 4.23 -22.74 7.17
CA LEU A 145 4.97 -22.93 5.91
C LEU A 145 6.14 -21.94 5.75
N GLY A 146 6.18 -20.87 6.54
CA GLY A 146 7.19 -19.81 6.39
C GLY A 146 6.94 -18.85 5.23
N ILE A 147 5.77 -18.93 4.58
CA ILE A 147 5.40 -18.03 3.49
C ILE A 147 3.91 -17.73 3.53
N CYS A 148 3.54 -16.46 3.32
CA CYS A 148 2.16 -16.08 3.09
C CYS A 148 2.03 -15.00 2.02
N PHE A 149 0.81 -14.83 1.51
CA PHE A 149 0.46 -13.74 0.60
C PHE A 149 -0.44 -12.72 1.31
N CYS A 150 0.08 -11.53 1.45
CA CYS A 150 -0.59 -10.38 2.05
C CYS A 150 -1.32 -9.58 0.96
N PHE A 151 -2.58 -9.90 0.72
CA PHE A 151 -3.37 -9.24 -0.33
C PHE A 151 -3.76 -7.82 0.11
N ALA A 152 -3.25 -6.80 -0.58
CA ALA A 152 -3.38 -5.40 -0.19
C ALA A 152 -4.82 -4.93 0.11
N PRO A 153 -5.87 -5.30 -0.65
CA PRO A 153 -7.24 -4.90 -0.35
C PRO A 153 -7.78 -5.42 0.99
N LEU A 154 -7.31 -6.58 1.45
CA LEU A 154 -7.70 -7.16 2.74
C LEU A 154 -6.96 -6.53 3.90
N LEU A 155 -5.70 -6.13 3.69
CA LEU A 155 -4.88 -5.49 4.72
C LEU A 155 -5.19 -4.00 4.89
N HIS A 156 -5.62 -3.35 3.81
CA HIS A 156 -5.93 -1.91 3.79
C HIS A 156 -7.37 -1.63 3.34
N PRO A 157 -8.39 -2.12 4.07
CA PRO A 157 -9.79 -1.97 3.66
C PRO A 157 -10.23 -0.51 3.56
N ALA A 158 -9.61 0.39 4.35
CA ALA A 158 -9.88 1.82 4.31
C ALA A 158 -9.51 2.49 2.98
N MET A 159 -8.58 1.90 2.20
CA MET A 159 -8.19 2.43 0.89
C MET A 159 -9.33 2.47 -0.14
N LYS A 160 -10.41 1.73 0.09
CA LYS A 160 -11.62 1.80 -0.76
C LYS A 160 -12.24 3.22 -0.77
N GLN A 161 -12.09 3.99 0.31
CA GLN A 161 -12.65 5.34 0.42
C GLN A 161 -12.00 6.33 -0.56
N VAL A 162 -10.74 6.11 -0.89
CA VAL A 162 -9.99 6.98 -1.83
C VAL A 162 -9.84 6.37 -3.22
N ALA A 163 -10.36 5.16 -3.45
CA ALA A 163 -10.16 4.42 -4.68
C ALA A 163 -10.81 5.09 -5.91
N THR A 164 -12.00 5.67 -5.75
CA THR A 164 -12.72 6.39 -6.82
C THR A 164 -11.94 7.64 -7.22
N VAL A 165 -11.56 8.46 -6.26
CA VAL A 165 -10.77 9.69 -6.50
C VAL A 165 -9.45 9.37 -7.22
N ARG A 166 -8.72 8.36 -6.75
CA ARG A 166 -7.46 7.95 -7.39
C ARG A 166 -7.63 7.52 -8.84
N ARG A 167 -8.74 6.83 -9.16
CA ARG A 167 -9.07 6.46 -10.55
C ARG A 167 -9.45 7.66 -11.40
N SER A 168 -10.26 8.59 -10.86
CA SER A 168 -10.72 9.77 -11.61
C SER A 168 -9.58 10.76 -11.89
N LEU A 169 -8.62 10.89 -10.99
CA LEU A 169 -7.47 11.76 -11.20
C LEU A 169 -6.56 11.26 -12.33
N ALA A 170 -6.49 9.95 -12.57
CA ALA A 170 -5.69 9.32 -13.62
C ALA A 170 -4.19 9.71 -13.63
N VAL A 171 -3.67 10.18 -12.50
CA VAL A 171 -2.27 10.57 -12.31
C VAL A 171 -1.69 9.92 -11.04
N PRO A 172 -0.37 9.67 -10.98
CA PRO A 172 0.26 9.25 -9.74
C PRO A 172 0.07 10.27 -8.62
N THR A 173 -0.17 9.81 -7.42
CA THR A 173 -0.33 10.62 -6.20
C THR A 173 0.53 10.02 -5.08
N LEU A 174 0.61 10.68 -3.93
CA LEU A 174 1.33 10.15 -2.76
C LEU A 174 0.98 8.70 -2.44
N PHE A 175 -0.25 8.24 -2.71
CA PHE A 175 -0.63 6.83 -2.51
C PHE A 175 0.13 5.82 -3.38
N ASN A 176 0.77 6.26 -4.44
CA ASN A 176 1.63 5.39 -5.25
C ASN A 176 2.96 5.13 -4.53
N TYR A 177 3.51 6.12 -3.85
CA TYR A 177 4.69 5.95 -2.99
C TYR A 177 4.37 5.12 -1.75
N LEU A 178 3.21 5.35 -1.12
CA LEU A 178 2.80 4.64 0.09
C LEU A 178 2.62 3.13 -0.15
N GLY A 179 2.23 2.74 -1.35
CA GLY A 179 2.19 1.33 -1.74
C GLY A 179 3.54 0.63 -1.64
N GLN A 180 4.63 1.36 -1.55
CA GLN A 180 6.01 0.84 -1.44
C GLN A 180 6.57 0.97 -0.02
N ILE A 181 6.31 2.09 0.65
CA ILE A 181 6.90 2.44 1.95
C ILE A 181 6.10 1.85 3.12
N GLY A 182 4.78 1.75 2.98
CA GLY A 182 3.87 1.31 4.04
C GLY A 182 3.81 -0.20 4.30
N ARG A 183 4.71 -0.99 3.73
CA ARG A 183 4.59 -2.45 3.64
C ARG A 183 5.16 -3.25 4.82
N ALA A 184 5.73 -2.63 5.84
CA ALA A 184 6.14 -3.31 7.06
C ALA A 184 4.90 -3.61 7.92
N HIS A 185 4.19 -4.70 7.62
CA HIS A 185 2.89 -5.03 8.22
C HIS A 185 2.98 -6.07 9.33
N VAL A 186 4.19 -6.50 9.66
CA VAL A 186 4.42 -7.57 10.64
C VAL A 186 5.40 -7.12 11.69
#